data_36a29dbf65df2e8ef02f8c6ba22bff33
#
_entry.id   36a29dbf65df2e8ef02f8c6ba22bff33
#
_cell.length_a   1.000
_cell.length_b   1.000
_cell.length_c   1.000
_cell.angle_alpha   90.00
_cell.angle_beta   90.00
_cell.angle_gamma   90.00
#
_symmetry.space_group_name_H-M   'P 1'
#
loop_
_entity.id
_entity.type
_entity.pdbx_description
1 polymer ?
#
loop_
_entity_poly.entity_id
_entity_poly.type
_entity_poly.pdbx_seq_one_letter_code
_entity_poly.pdbx_strand_id
1 'polypeptide(L)'
;MNILDELGRRILFFDGGLGSLLQERGLEPGELPETWNLTRPEILIDIHKEYINAGADIINANTFGANRFKFDNLEEIITAGIANAKKAVAETGKKAYVALDIGSCGKLLKPMGTLDFADAVDVFAEIVRIGDKAGADLILIETMSDTYELKAAVLAAKEN
;
A
#
# COMPACT_ATOMS: atom_id res chain seq x y z
N MET A 1 -10.23 10.32 -14.61
CA MET A 1 -11.12 10.96 -13.60
C MET A 1 -10.34 10.93 -12.31
N ASN A 2 -10.15 12.07 -11.66
CA ASN A 2 -9.32 12.20 -10.46
C ASN A 2 -10.19 11.92 -9.22
N ILE A 3 -9.65 11.23 -8.21
CA ILE A 3 -10.36 10.99 -6.94
C ILE A 3 -10.78 12.33 -6.28
N LEU A 4 -10.01 13.39 -6.45
CA LEU A 4 -10.31 14.72 -5.94
C LEU A 4 -11.63 15.28 -6.47
N ASP A 5 -12.08 14.87 -7.66
CA ASP A 5 -13.35 15.28 -8.24
C ASP A 5 -14.56 14.67 -7.50
N GLU A 6 -14.34 13.61 -6.73
CA GLU A 6 -15.38 12.89 -5.98
C GLU A 6 -15.38 13.22 -4.49
N LEU A 7 -14.27 13.70 -3.95
CA LEU A 7 -14.18 14.08 -2.54
C LEU A 7 -15.18 15.20 -2.21
N GLY A 8 -15.93 14.99 -1.12
CA GLY A 8 -16.99 15.92 -0.68
C GLY A 8 -18.29 15.85 -1.48
N ARG A 9 -18.38 15.04 -2.54
CA ARG A 9 -19.60 14.85 -3.34
C ARG A 9 -20.36 13.57 -2.99
N ARG A 10 -19.64 12.53 -2.58
CA ARG A 10 -20.20 11.25 -2.14
C ARG A 10 -19.26 10.59 -1.14
N ILE A 11 -19.77 9.59 -0.44
CA ILE A 11 -18.95 8.71 0.39
C ILE A 11 -18.17 7.77 -0.54
N LEU A 12 -16.88 7.64 -0.28
CA LEU A 12 -15.99 6.67 -0.92
C LEU A 12 -15.65 5.58 0.09
N PHE A 13 -15.76 4.33 -0.33
CA PHE A 13 -15.47 3.17 0.49
C PHE A 13 -14.11 2.59 0.13
N PHE A 14 -13.26 2.45 1.14
CA PHE A 14 -12.07 1.61 1.02
C PHE A 14 -12.46 0.14 1.05
N ASP A 15 -11.54 -0.71 0.59
CA ASP A 15 -11.59 -2.14 0.84
C ASP A 15 -11.36 -2.45 2.33
N GLY A 16 -11.37 -3.74 2.68
CA GLY A 16 -11.20 -4.22 4.05
C GLY A 16 -9.85 -4.90 4.28
N GLY A 17 -9.77 -5.65 5.38
CA GLY A 17 -8.55 -6.31 5.80
C GLY A 17 -8.04 -7.35 4.80
N LEU A 18 -6.83 -7.14 4.28
CA LEU A 18 -6.18 -8.05 3.37
C LEU A 18 -5.51 -9.21 4.12
N GLY A 19 -4.82 -8.91 5.22
CA GLY A 19 -4.01 -9.89 5.95
C GLY A 19 -4.79 -11.13 6.41
N SER A 20 -6.00 -10.97 6.94
CA SER A 20 -6.87 -12.09 7.36
C SER A 20 -7.26 -12.97 6.18
N LEU A 21 -7.60 -12.37 5.05
CA LEU A 21 -7.96 -13.13 3.85
C LEU A 21 -6.77 -13.88 3.26
N LEU A 22 -5.56 -13.32 3.35
CA LEU A 22 -4.34 -14.02 2.93
C LEU A 22 -4.05 -15.23 3.85
N GLN A 23 -4.25 -15.09 5.18
CA GLN A 23 -4.13 -16.20 6.12
C GLN A 23 -5.14 -17.32 5.83
N GLU A 24 -6.39 -16.98 5.56
CA GLU A 24 -7.42 -17.95 5.13
C GLU A 24 -7.03 -18.68 3.83
N ARG A 25 -6.21 -18.05 2.99
CA ARG A 25 -5.71 -18.60 1.72
C ARG A 25 -4.32 -19.22 1.82
N GLY A 26 -3.79 -19.38 3.04
CA GLY A 26 -2.59 -20.14 3.33
C GLY A 26 -1.33 -19.31 3.51
N LEU A 27 -1.42 -18.02 3.84
CA LEU A 27 -0.26 -17.24 4.29
C LEU A 27 0.19 -17.75 5.65
N GLU A 28 1.43 -18.21 5.72
CA GLU A 28 1.99 -18.81 6.93
C GLU A 28 2.42 -17.76 7.96
N PRO A 29 2.39 -18.07 9.26
CA PRO A 29 2.90 -17.18 10.30
C PRO A 29 4.38 -16.81 10.07
N GLY A 30 4.66 -15.50 10.03
CA GLY A 30 6.01 -14.97 9.80
C GLY A 30 6.37 -14.76 8.32
N GLU A 31 5.54 -15.21 7.39
CA GLU A 31 5.69 -14.88 5.97
C GLU A 31 5.29 -13.42 5.74
N LEU A 32 6.05 -12.72 4.88
CA LEU A 32 5.73 -11.35 4.51
C LEU A 32 4.66 -11.34 3.42
N PRO A 33 3.48 -10.76 3.67
CA PRO A 33 2.37 -10.76 2.70
C PRO A 33 2.75 -10.23 1.33
N GLU A 34 3.62 -9.23 1.28
CA GLU A 34 4.03 -8.55 0.06
C GLU A 34 4.82 -9.46 -0.90
N THR A 35 5.41 -10.55 -0.41
CA THR A 35 6.07 -11.55 -1.27
C THR A 35 5.08 -12.20 -2.24
N TRP A 36 3.80 -12.27 -1.85
CA TRP A 36 2.75 -12.83 -2.71
C TRP A 36 2.42 -11.95 -3.93
N ASN A 37 2.86 -10.70 -3.92
CA ASN A 37 2.77 -9.87 -5.13
C ASN A 37 3.45 -10.53 -6.34
N LEU A 38 4.52 -11.28 -6.08
CA LEU A 38 5.32 -11.97 -7.09
C LEU A 38 5.02 -13.47 -7.16
N THR A 39 4.80 -14.11 -6.00
CA THR A 39 4.74 -15.58 -5.91
C THR A 39 3.32 -16.12 -6.07
N ARG A 40 2.28 -15.36 -5.72
CA ARG A 40 0.86 -15.75 -5.76
C ARG A 40 -0.04 -14.59 -6.19
N PRO A 41 0.27 -13.89 -7.31
CA PRO A 41 -0.47 -12.70 -7.73
C PRO A 41 -1.95 -12.97 -7.99
N GLU A 42 -2.31 -14.19 -8.43
CA GLU A 42 -3.70 -14.58 -8.71
C GLU A 42 -4.59 -14.48 -7.46
N ILE A 43 -4.05 -14.85 -6.29
CA ILE A 43 -4.80 -14.77 -5.02
C ILE A 43 -5.11 -13.32 -4.66
N LEU A 44 -4.12 -12.42 -4.81
CA LEU A 44 -4.29 -11.00 -4.55
C LEU A 44 -5.31 -10.38 -5.52
N ILE A 45 -5.19 -10.70 -6.81
CA ILE A 45 -6.12 -10.22 -7.83
C ILE A 45 -7.56 -10.65 -7.49
N ASP A 46 -7.77 -11.90 -7.09
CA ASP A 46 -9.09 -12.40 -6.73
C ASP A 46 -9.66 -11.70 -5.48
N ILE A 47 -8.85 -11.49 -4.44
CA ILE A 47 -9.27 -10.73 -3.25
C ILE A 47 -9.68 -9.29 -3.63
N HIS A 48 -8.86 -8.60 -4.42
CA HIS A 48 -9.20 -7.25 -4.87
C HIS A 48 -10.49 -7.23 -5.67
N LYS A 49 -10.73 -8.22 -6.54
CA LYS A 49 -11.99 -8.34 -7.29
C LYS A 49 -13.19 -8.55 -6.37
N GLU A 50 -13.04 -9.36 -5.31
CA GLU A 50 -14.09 -9.57 -4.33
C GLU A 50 -14.49 -8.24 -3.67
N TYR A 51 -13.52 -7.43 -3.22
CA TYR A 51 -13.78 -6.10 -2.65
C TYR A 51 -14.41 -5.12 -3.63
N ILE A 52 -13.90 -5.05 -4.86
CA ILE A 52 -14.48 -4.21 -5.91
C ILE A 52 -15.93 -4.64 -6.20
N ASN A 53 -16.19 -5.94 -6.24
CA ASN A 53 -17.53 -6.46 -6.46
C ASN A 53 -18.48 -6.20 -5.30
N ALA A 54 -17.96 -6.15 -4.08
CA ALA A 54 -18.71 -5.75 -2.88
C ALA A 54 -18.99 -4.25 -2.81
N GLY A 55 -18.36 -3.43 -3.65
CA GLY A 55 -18.62 -1.99 -3.75
C GLY A 55 -17.52 -1.08 -3.24
N ALA A 56 -16.30 -1.60 -3.04
CA ALA A 56 -15.15 -0.75 -2.72
C ALA A 56 -14.84 0.21 -3.89
N ASP A 57 -14.66 1.47 -3.57
CA ASP A 57 -14.25 2.54 -4.50
C ASP A 57 -12.72 2.67 -4.57
N ILE A 58 -12.04 2.27 -3.49
CA ILE A 58 -10.59 2.35 -3.35
C ILE A 58 -10.07 0.99 -2.89
N ILE A 59 -9.05 0.49 -3.57
CA ILE A 59 -8.38 -0.78 -3.27
C ILE A 59 -6.96 -0.46 -2.79
N ASN A 60 -6.59 -0.97 -1.64
CA ASN A 60 -5.24 -0.88 -1.11
C ASN A 60 -4.37 -1.95 -1.78
N ALA A 61 -3.35 -1.53 -2.51
CA ALA A 61 -2.35 -2.47 -3.03
C ALA A 61 -1.65 -3.18 -1.86
N ASN A 62 -1.21 -4.42 -2.08
CA ASN A 62 -0.50 -5.19 -1.04
C ASN A 62 0.94 -4.68 -0.87
N THR A 63 1.08 -3.48 -0.27
CA THR A 63 2.35 -2.76 -0.09
C THR A 63 2.56 -2.22 1.33
N PHE A 64 1.64 -2.50 2.26
CA PHE A 64 1.60 -1.97 3.62
C PHE A 64 2.94 -2.06 4.37
N GLY A 65 3.62 -3.20 4.33
CA GLY A 65 4.89 -3.42 5.01
C GLY A 65 6.12 -3.28 4.10
N ALA A 66 5.93 -2.90 2.82
CA ALA A 66 7.01 -2.83 1.86
C ALA A 66 7.94 -1.64 2.12
N ASN A 67 9.17 -1.91 2.53
CA ASN A 67 10.22 -0.92 2.68
C ASN A 67 11.61 -1.56 2.58
N ARG A 68 12.65 -0.72 2.41
CA ARG A 68 14.05 -1.15 2.22
C ARG A 68 14.66 -1.93 3.38
N PHE A 69 14.05 -1.90 4.56
CA PHE A 69 14.52 -2.68 5.71
C PHE A 69 14.05 -4.13 5.68
N LYS A 70 13.07 -4.44 4.84
CA LYS A 70 12.48 -5.78 4.70
C LYS A 70 12.73 -6.41 3.33
N PHE A 71 12.91 -5.61 2.29
CA PHE A 71 12.99 -6.09 0.91
C PHE A 71 14.16 -5.49 0.15
N ASP A 72 15.10 -6.31 -0.30
CA ASP A 72 16.19 -5.91 -1.20
C ASP A 72 15.66 -5.60 -2.61
N ASN A 73 14.56 -6.24 -3.02
CA ASN A 73 13.88 -6.04 -4.29
C ASN A 73 12.61 -5.16 -4.17
N LEU A 74 12.68 -4.09 -3.38
CA LEU A 74 11.54 -3.23 -3.04
C LEU A 74 10.78 -2.70 -4.25
N GLU A 75 11.50 -2.23 -5.29
CA GLU A 75 10.87 -1.70 -6.51
C GLU A 75 9.99 -2.77 -7.19
N GLU A 76 10.47 -4.00 -7.26
CA GLU A 76 9.75 -5.12 -7.86
C GLU A 76 8.48 -5.45 -7.05
N ILE A 77 8.61 -5.53 -5.72
CA ILE A 77 7.50 -5.83 -4.80
C ILE A 77 6.38 -4.80 -4.92
N ILE A 78 6.70 -3.50 -4.84
CA ILE A 78 5.69 -2.43 -4.90
C ILE A 78 5.06 -2.37 -6.29
N THR A 79 5.87 -2.43 -7.34
CA THR A 79 5.37 -2.38 -8.72
C THR A 79 4.40 -3.53 -9.00
N ALA A 80 4.73 -4.74 -8.57
CA ALA A 80 3.86 -5.91 -8.71
C ALA A 80 2.57 -5.77 -7.90
N GLY A 81 2.63 -5.27 -6.66
CA GLY A 81 1.44 -5.04 -5.83
C GLY A 81 0.44 -4.10 -6.49
N ILE A 82 0.91 -2.96 -7.00
CA ILE A 82 0.08 -1.99 -7.72
C ILE A 82 -0.45 -2.59 -9.03
N ALA A 83 0.39 -3.32 -9.77
CA ALA A 83 -0.02 -3.96 -11.02
C ALA A 83 -1.13 -5.00 -10.80
N ASN A 84 -1.05 -5.81 -9.73
CA ASN A 84 -2.07 -6.79 -9.37
C ASN A 84 -3.41 -6.11 -9.03
N ALA A 85 -3.40 -5.04 -8.24
CA ALA A 85 -4.60 -4.28 -7.92
C ALA A 85 -5.21 -3.64 -9.17
N LYS A 86 -4.42 -3.03 -10.04
CA LYS A 86 -4.88 -2.47 -11.33
C LYS A 86 -5.46 -3.53 -12.26
N LYS A 87 -4.85 -4.71 -12.29
CA LYS A 87 -5.38 -5.84 -13.06
C LYS A 87 -6.75 -6.26 -12.55
N ALA A 88 -6.94 -6.33 -11.23
CA ALA A 88 -8.25 -6.62 -10.64
C ALA A 88 -9.31 -5.58 -11.05
N VAL A 89 -8.97 -4.29 -11.01
CA VAL A 89 -9.87 -3.22 -11.49
C VAL A 89 -10.24 -3.43 -12.95
N ALA A 90 -9.26 -3.68 -13.81
CA ALA A 90 -9.49 -3.89 -15.25
C ALA A 90 -10.37 -5.13 -15.53
N GLU A 91 -10.15 -6.23 -14.80
CA GLU A 91 -10.91 -7.48 -14.98
C GLU A 91 -12.36 -7.38 -14.51
N THR A 92 -12.65 -6.56 -13.49
CA THR A 92 -14.04 -6.35 -13.03
C THR A 92 -14.84 -5.45 -13.95
N GLY A 93 -14.20 -4.64 -14.76
CA GLY A 93 -14.84 -3.61 -15.58
C GLY A 93 -15.51 -2.49 -14.76
N LYS A 94 -15.36 -2.50 -13.43
CA LYS A 94 -15.87 -1.48 -12.52
C LYS A 94 -14.82 -0.41 -12.29
N LYS A 95 -15.27 0.78 -11.87
CA LYS A 95 -14.38 1.85 -11.49
C LYS A 95 -13.93 1.65 -10.04
N ALA A 96 -12.63 1.59 -9.81
CA ALA A 96 -12.01 1.71 -8.50
C ALA A 96 -10.65 2.40 -8.63
N TYR A 97 -10.20 3.05 -7.56
CA TYR A 97 -8.87 3.65 -7.45
C TYR A 97 -7.93 2.69 -6.75
N VAL A 98 -6.66 2.75 -7.09
CA VAL A 98 -5.61 1.93 -6.45
C VAL A 98 -4.75 2.82 -5.56
N ALA A 99 -4.77 2.54 -4.26
CA ALA A 99 -3.94 3.21 -3.28
C ALA A 99 -2.59 2.50 -3.11
N LEU A 100 -1.50 3.29 -3.08
CA LEU A 100 -0.25 2.86 -2.48
C LEU A 100 -0.45 2.86 -0.97
N ASP A 101 -0.48 1.68 -0.36
CA ASP A 101 -0.67 1.52 1.08
C ASP A 101 0.68 1.53 1.80
N ILE A 102 0.84 2.44 2.77
CA ILE A 102 2.07 2.68 3.50
C ILE A 102 1.82 2.56 5.01
N GLY A 103 2.37 1.51 5.61
CA GLY A 103 2.43 1.33 7.05
C GLY A 103 3.77 1.78 7.65
N SER A 104 3.98 1.44 8.93
CA SER A 104 5.23 1.74 9.63
C SER A 104 6.43 1.05 8.97
N CYS A 105 7.57 1.74 8.93
CA CYS A 105 8.83 1.16 8.45
C CYS A 105 9.41 0.09 9.41
N GLY A 106 8.84 -0.04 10.62
CA GLY A 106 9.25 -1.02 11.62
C GLY A 106 10.50 -0.64 12.40
N LYS A 107 10.95 0.61 12.30
CA LYS A 107 12.08 1.15 13.07
C LYS A 107 11.61 2.31 13.94
N LEU A 108 12.06 2.32 15.20
CA LEU A 108 11.78 3.45 16.08
C LEU A 108 12.69 4.64 15.77
N LEU A 109 12.07 5.82 15.69
CA LEU A 109 12.79 7.08 15.54
C LEU A 109 13.46 7.50 16.83
N LYS A 110 14.51 8.32 16.74
CA LYS A 110 15.14 8.95 17.89
C LYS A 110 14.14 9.84 18.64
N PRO A 111 14.20 9.93 19.99
CA PRO A 111 15.19 9.29 20.88
C PRO A 111 14.86 7.86 21.30
N MET A 112 13.70 7.31 20.93
CA MET A 112 13.24 5.98 21.36
C MET A 112 13.95 4.84 20.61
N GLY A 113 14.46 5.09 19.42
CA GLY A 113 15.22 4.17 18.59
C GLY A 113 16.47 4.84 18.00
N THR A 114 16.91 4.32 16.86
CA THR A 114 18.14 4.77 16.20
C THR A 114 17.92 5.52 14.89
N LEU A 115 16.71 5.49 14.33
CA LEU A 115 16.41 6.10 13.03
C LEU A 115 16.27 7.62 13.17
N ASP A 116 17.01 8.38 12.37
CA ASP A 116 16.84 9.83 12.29
C ASP A 116 15.58 10.19 11.49
N PHE A 117 14.98 11.34 11.80
CA PHE A 117 13.78 11.80 11.08
C PHE A 117 14.01 11.96 9.58
N ALA A 118 15.16 12.54 9.20
CA ALA A 118 15.51 12.70 7.79
C ALA A 118 15.64 11.35 7.07
N ASP A 119 16.28 10.37 7.72
CA ASP A 119 16.41 9.01 7.17
C ASP A 119 15.04 8.34 7.02
N ALA A 120 14.11 8.58 7.95
CA ALA A 120 12.74 8.09 7.83
C ALA A 120 12.02 8.72 6.62
N VAL A 121 12.18 10.03 6.39
CA VAL A 121 11.65 10.70 5.18
C VAL A 121 12.21 10.04 3.92
N ASP A 122 13.51 9.75 3.86
CA ASP A 122 14.13 9.10 2.70
C ASP A 122 13.60 7.68 2.46
N VAL A 123 13.33 6.91 3.53
CA VAL A 123 12.70 5.58 3.42
C VAL A 123 11.32 5.69 2.78
N PHE A 124 10.48 6.59 3.25
CA PHE A 124 9.13 6.77 2.71
C PHE A 124 9.15 7.41 1.31
N ALA A 125 10.08 8.32 1.03
CA ALA A 125 10.23 8.93 -0.28
C ALA A 125 10.59 7.89 -1.37
N GLU A 126 11.36 6.88 -1.03
CA GLU A 126 11.64 5.76 -1.95
C GLU A 126 10.35 5.00 -2.29
N ILE A 127 9.55 4.64 -1.28
CA ILE A 127 8.26 3.95 -1.46
C ILE A 127 7.32 4.77 -2.34
N VAL A 128 7.20 6.06 -2.04
CA VAL A 128 6.34 7.00 -2.78
C VAL A 128 6.75 7.09 -4.24
N ARG A 129 8.05 7.30 -4.53
CA ARG A 129 8.55 7.39 -5.92
C ARG A 129 8.28 6.11 -6.72
N ILE A 130 8.46 4.95 -6.10
CA ILE A 130 8.16 3.67 -6.75
C ILE A 130 6.65 3.56 -7.02
N GLY A 131 5.82 3.90 -6.04
CA GLY A 131 4.36 3.82 -6.16
C GLY A 131 3.80 4.77 -7.22
N ASP A 132 4.29 6.01 -7.29
CA ASP A 132 3.93 6.98 -8.32
C ASP A 132 4.32 6.46 -9.72
N LYS A 133 5.56 6.02 -9.88
CA LYS A 133 6.06 5.42 -11.13
C LYS A 133 5.25 4.18 -11.55
N ALA A 134 4.80 3.36 -10.61
CA ALA A 134 3.92 2.22 -10.87
C ALA A 134 2.47 2.65 -11.18
N GLY A 135 2.15 3.92 -10.95
CA GLY A 135 0.88 4.55 -11.30
C GLY A 135 -0.22 4.34 -10.25
N ALA A 136 0.08 4.35 -8.97
CA ALA A 136 -0.94 4.46 -7.93
C ALA A 136 -1.77 5.73 -8.11
N ASP A 137 -3.06 5.66 -7.78
CA ASP A 137 -3.97 6.80 -7.94
C ASP A 137 -3.94 7.73 -6.73
N LEU A 138 -3.54 7.21 -5.57
CA LEU A 138 -3.40 7.93 -4.31
C LEU A 138 -2.46 7.19 -3.36
N ILE A 139 -2.08 7.86 -2.27
CA ILE A 139 -1.30 7.29 -1.18
C ILE A 139 -2.19 7.21 0.05
N LEU A 140 -2.25 6.03 0.68
CA LEU A 140 -2.81 5.83 2.00
C LEU A 140 -1.67 5.62 2.99
N ILE A 141 -1.61 6.44 4.04
CA ILE A 141 -0.70 6.27 5.16
C ILE A 141 -1.54 5.86 6.36
N GLU A 142 -1.33 4.66 6.88
CA GLU A 142 -2.17 4.12 7.93
C GLU A 142 -1.37 3.41 9.03
N THR A 143 -2.04 3.12 10.13
CA THR A 143 -1.54 2.28 11.24
C THR A 143 -0.18 2.74 11.76
N MET A 144 0.00 4.04 11.93
CA MET A 144 1.20 4.66 12.50
C MET A 144 1.01 4.89 14.00
N SER A 145 1.89 4.33 14.82
CA SER A 145 1.90 4.54 16.27
C SER A 145 2.76 5.73 16.71
N ASP A 146 3.71 6.15 15.88
CA ASP A 146 4.58 7.30 16.12
C ASP A 146 4.19 8.48 15.22
N THR A 147 3.87 9.61 15.85
CA THR A 147 3.49 10.84 15.13
C THR A 147 4.63 11.45 14.33
N TYR A 148 5.89 11.23 14.73
CA TYR A 148 7.04 11.69 13.94
C TYR A 148 7.25 10.81 12.72
N GLU A 149 7.06 9.51 12.83
CA GLU A 149 7.06 8.62 11.68
C GLU A 149 5.95 8.99 10.68
N LEU A 150 4.74 9.24 11.18
CA LEU A 150 3.63 9.73 10.35
C LEU A 150 3.99 11.02 9.63
N LYS A 151 4.61 12.00 10.33
CA LYS A 151 5.05 13.26 9.69
C LYS A 151 6.10 13.02 8.60
N ALA A 152 7.03 12.09 8.82
CA ALA A 152 8.03 11.74 7.82
C ALA A 152 7.39 11.16 6.55
N ALA A 153 6.42 10.25 6.72
CA ALA A 153 5.69 9.66 5.60
C ALA A 153 4.85 10.70 4.83
N VAL A 154 4.15 11.59 5.56
CA VAL A 154 3.38 12.68 4.94
C VAL A 154 4.28 13.68 4.20
N LEU A 155 5.44 14.02 4.77
CA LEU A 155 6.40 14.91 4.12
C LEU A 155 6.93 14.27 2.83
N ALA A 156 7.33 13.01 2.89
CA ALA A 156 7.77 12.25 1.72
C ALA A 156 6.70 12.22 0.61
N ALA A 157 5.44 11.98 0.97
CA ALA A 157 4.33 11.96 0.02
C ALA A 157 4.05 13.33 -0.63
N LYS A 158 4.34 14.42 0.08
CA LYS A 158 4.10 15.79 -0.45
C LYS A 158 5.25 16.32 -1.31
N GLU A 159 6.45 15.82 -1.12
CA GLU A 159 7.66 16.29 -1.81
C GLU A 159 8.00 15.47 -3.06
N ASN A 160 7.37 14.33 -3.24
CA ASN A 160 7.60 13.42 -4.37
C ASN A 160 6.31 13.10 -5.10
#